data_d6f051b7032700edbb7bd4a819ff2115
#
_entry.id   d6f051b7032700edbb7bd4a819ff2115
#
_cell.length_a   1.000
_cell.length_b   1.000
_cell.length_c   1.000
_cell.angle_alpha   90.00
_cell.angle_beta   90.00
_cell.angle_gamma   90.00
#
_symmetry.space_group_name_H-M   'P 1'
#
loop_
_entity.id
_entity.type
_entity.pdbx_description
1 polymer ?
#
loop_
_entity_poly.entity_id
_entity_poly.type
_entity_poly.pdbx_seq_one_letter_code
_entity_poly.pdbx_strand_id
1 'polypeptide(L)'
;MLAISKIREDLVEVRYYYTRKKVFDEANESVGTNMILGKVKKYNEAMRTAPPLLYDLYVCLYTRNYTQEGLSLEWNYTPQYIQKLNKKLLLFLQAQIQE
;
A
#
# COMPACT_ATOMS: atom_id res chain seq x y z
N MET A 1 -14.76 10.71 5.39
CA MET A 1 -13.31 10.40 5.52
C MET A 1 -13.13 8.97 5.93
N LEU A 2 -12.24 8.23 5.28
CA LEU A 2 -11.93 6.86 5.66
C LEU A 2 -11.19 6.82 6.99
N ALA A 3 -11.53 5.85 7.84
CA ALA A 3 -10.78 5.62 9.06
C ALA A 3 -9.39 5.03 8.73
N ILE A 4 -8.40 5.37 9.55
CA ILE A 4 -7.05 4.81 9.39
C ILE A 4 -7.07 3.27 9.44
N SER A 5 -7.89 2.69 10.31
CA SER A 5 -8.05 1.23 10.40
C SER A 5 -8.54 0.63 9.08
N LYS A 6 -9.45 1.31 8.39
CA LYS A 6 -9.95 0.85 7.09
C LYS A 6 -8.85 0.93 6.02
N ILE A 7 -8.06 2.00 6.05
CA ILE A 7 -6.92 2.15 5.12
C ILE A 7 -5.91 1.02 5.36
N ARG A 8 -5.62 0.69 6.62
CA ARG A 8 -4.72 -0.44 6.93
C ARG A 8 -5.25 -1.76 6.38
N GLU A 9 -6.55 -2.02 6.54
CA GLU A 9 -7.18 -3.22 5.98
C GLU A 9 -7.06 -3.26 4.46
N ASP A 10 -7.34 -2.14 3.81
CA ASP A 10 -7.25 -2.06 2.34
C ASP A 10 -5.81 -2.28 1.86
N LEU A 11 -4.82 -1.73 2.57
CA LEU A 11 -3.42 -1.91 2.21
C LEU A 11 -2.95 -3.35 2.39
N VAL A 12 -3.50 -4.09 3.34
CA VAL A 12 -3.26 -5.53 3.45
C VAL A 12 -3.73 -6.24 2.18
N GLU A 13 -4.90 -5.85 1.66
CA GLU A 13 -5.41 -6.42 0.41
C GLU A 13 -4.57 -6.02 -0.80
N VAL A 14 -4.10 -4.77 -0.86
CA VAL A 14 -3.18 -4.31 -1.91
C VAL A 14 -1.91 -5.16 -1.88
N ARG A 15 -1.33 -5.35 -0.69
CA ARG A 15 -0.14 -6.17 -0.50
C ARG A 15 -0.38 -7.62 -0.92
N TYR A 16 -1.52 -8.16 -0.55
CA TYR A 16 -1.91 -9.51 -0.93
C TYR A 16 -1.98 -9.65 -2.45
N TYR A 17 -2.58 -8.68 -3.13
CA TYR A 17 -2.65 -8.68 -4.59
C TYR A 17 -1.25 -8.77 -5.21
N TYR A 18 -0.33 -7.90 -4.79
CA TYR A 18 1.01 -7.87 -5.37
C TYR A 18 1.83 -9.11 -5.03
N THR A 19 1.57 -9.73 -3.89
CA THR A 19 2.20 -11.02 -3.54
C THR A 19 1.75 -12.13 -4.47
N ARG A 20 0.52 -12.04 -4.98
CA ARG A 20 -0.08 -13.08 -5.82
C ARG A 20 -0.57 -12.52 -7.16
N LYS A 21 0.15 -11.54 -7.67
CA LYS A 21 -0.26 -10.80 -8.86
C LYS A 21 -0.57 -11.70 -10.05
N LYS A 22 0.28 -12.69 -10.30
CA LYS A 22 0.08 -13.60 -11.43
C LYS A 22 -1.23 -14.38 -11.31
N VAL A 23 -1.53 -14.87 -10.11
CA VAL A 23 -2.78 -15.63 -9.89
C VAL A 23 -3.99 -14.73 -10.09
N PHE A 24 -3.95 -13.50 -9.56
CA PHE A 24 -5.05 -12.56 -9.71
C PHE A 24 -5.24 -12.11 -11.17
N ASP A 25 -4.15 -11.89 -11.89
CA ASP A 25 -4.22 -11.47 -13.28
C ASP A 25 -4.83 -12.59 -14.15
N GLU A 26 -4.44 -13.83 -13.91
CA GLU A 26 -5.02 -14.99 -14.60
C GLU A 26 -6.50 -15.16 -14.26
N ALA A 27 -6.85 -15.03 -12.98
CA ALA A 27 -8.22 -15.20 -12.51
C ALA A 27 -9.12 -14.02 -12.88
N ASN A 28 -8.56 -12.89 -13.27
CA ASN A 28 -9.34 -11.70 -13.66
C ASN A 28 -10.16 -11.93 -14.92
N GLU A 29 -9.83 -12.93 -15.69
CA GLU A 29 -10.63 -13.34 -16.85
C GLU A 29 -11.89 -14.09 -16.43
N SER A 30 -11.92 -14.61 -15.22
CA SER A 30 -13.08 -15.23 -14.61
C SER A 30 -13.52 -14.41 -13.41
N VAL A 31 -14.74 -14.44 -13.06
CA VAL A 31 -15.44 -13.58 -12.10
C VAL A 31 -14.76 -13.52 -10.72
N GLY A 32 -14.62 -12.34 -10.11
CA GLY A 32 -14.47 -12.23 -8.66
C GLY A 32 -13.28 -11.44 -8.10
N THR A 33 -12.34 -10.98 -8.94
CA THR A 33 -11.18 -10.22 -8.46
C THR A 33 -11.35 -8.70 -8.61
N ASN A 34 -12.47 -8.23 -9.15
CA ASN A 34 -12.69 -6.83 -9.47
C ASN A 34 -12.63 -5.92 -8.25
N MET A 35 -13.08 -6.38 -7.08
CA MET A 35 -13.06 -5.57 -5.86
C MET A 35 -11.63 -5.27 -5.41
N ILE A 36 -10.75 -6.28 -5.44
CA ILE A 36 -9.34 -6.09 -5.06
C ILE A 36 -8.64 -5.20 -6.07
N LEU A 37 -8.85 -5.44 -7.37
CA LEU A 37 -8.26 -4.60 -8.42
C LEU A 37 -8.73 -3.16 -8.31
N GLY A 38 -10.00 -2.94 -7.98
CA GLY A 38 -10.54 -1.61 -7.74
C GLY A 38 -9.82 -0.90 -6.59
N LYS A 39 -9.53 -1.61 -5.50
CA LYS A 39 -8.77 -1.06 -4.37
C LYS A 39 -7.34 -0.75 -4.77
N VAL A 40 -6.67 -1.66 -5.48
CA VAL A 40 -5.30 -1.44 -5.95
C VAL A 40 -5.22 -0.18 -6.80
N LYS A 41 -6.13 -0.03 -7.76
CA LYS A 41 -6.17 1.17 -8.61
C LYS A 41 -6.42 2.43 -7.79
N LYS A 42 -7.35 2.38 -6.84
CA LYS A 42 -7.68 3.52 -5.98
C LYS A 42 -6.45 4.00 -5.20
N TYR A 43 -5.74 3.07 -4.56
CA TYR A 43 -4.57 3.44 -3.76
C TYR A 43 -3.39 3.86 -4.63
N ASN A 44 -3.15 3.19 -5.75
CA ASN A 44 -2.10 3.61 -6.68
C ASN A 44 -2.38 5.01 -7.22
N GLU A 45 -3.63 5.32 -7.53
CA GLU A 45 -4.01 6.65 -8.00
C GLU A 45 -3.79 7.71 -6.91
N ALA A 46 -4.17 7.39 -5.67
CA ALA A 46 -3.95 8.29 -4.54
C ALA A 46 -2.47 8.60 -4.32
N MET A 47 -1.58 7.66 -4.64
CA MET A 47 -0.14 7.83 -4.45
C MET A 47 0.54 8.66 -5.54
N ARG A 48 -0.15 9.01 -6.61
CA ARG A 48 0.48 9.73 -7.74
C ARG A 48 1.05 11.09 -7.34
N THR A 49 0.47 11.73 -6.34
CA THR A 49 0.90 13.05 -5.88
C THR A 49 1.68 12.99 -4.57
N ALA A 50 2.06 11.80 -4.12
CA ALA A 50 2.76 11.64 -2.86
C ALA A 50 4.18 12.19 -2.92
N PRO A 51 4.70 12.71 -1.80
CA PRO A 51 6.12 13.03 -1.70
C PRO A 51 6.97 11.79 -2.03
N PRO A 52 8.15 11.97 -2.65
CA PRO A 52 8.96 10.84 -3.11
C PRO A 52 9.26 9.79 -2.04
N LEU A 53 9.57 10.22 -0.82
CA LEU A 53 9.88 9.29 0.26
C LEU A 53 8.67 8.42 0.62
N LEU A 54 7.48 9.00 0.68
CA LEU A 54 6.25 8.25 0.96
C LEU A 54 5.88 7.33 -0.21
N TYR A 55 6.11 7.78 -1.43
CA TYR A 55 5.91 6.94 -2.61
C TYR A 55 6.81 5.71 -2.57
N ASP A 56 8.10 5.90 -2.30
CA ASP A 56 9.05 4.79 -2.19
C ASP A 56 8.67 3.84 -1.06
N LEU A 57 8.22 4.37 0.06
CA LEU A 57 7.77 3.57 1.19
C LEU A 57 6.57 2.70 0.79
N TYR A 58 5.59 3.30 0.10
CA TYR A 58 4.42 2.57 -0.38
C TYR A 58 4.83 1.42 -1.31
N VAL A 59 5.69 1.72 -2.29
CA VAL A 59 6.16 0.71 -3.24
C VAL A 59 6.85 -0.44 -2.50
N CYS A 60 7.75 -0.14 -1.59
CA CYS A 60 8.50 -1.18 -0.88
C CYS A 60 7.60 -2.02 0.02
N LEU A 61 6.78 -1.39 0.85
CA LEU A 61 5.99 -2.12 1.84
C LEU A 61 4.77 -2.82 1.24
N TYR A 62 4.12 -2.21 0.26
CA TYR A 62 2.81 -2.70 -0.18
C TYR A 62 2.79 -3.28 -1.60
N THR A 63 3.80 -3.02 -2.42
CA THR A 63 3.88 -3.63 -3.74
C THR A 63 5.02 -4.62 -3.87
N ARG A 64 6.10 -4.48 -3.10
CA ARG A 64 7.26 -5.39 -3.12
C ARG A 64 7.33 -6.30 -1.90
N ASN A 65 6.36 -6.20 -1.02
CA ASN A 65 6.23 -7.09 0.13
C ASN A 65 7.42 -7.05 1.12
N TYR A 66 8.10 -5.91 1.24
CA TYR A 66 9.12 -5.73 2.25
C TYR A 66 8.47 -5.66 3.64
N THR A 67 9.16 -6.18 4.65
CA THR A 67 8.76 -5.91 6.03
C THR A 67 9.32 -4.57 6.47
N GLN A 68 8.73 -3.97 7.52
CA GLN A 68 9.28 -2.72 8.06
C GLN A 68 10.70 -2.93 8.60
N GLU A 69 10.97 -4.07 9.24
CA GLU A 69 12.31 -4.40 9.71
C GLU A 69 13.31 -4.52 8.55
N GLY A 70 12.95 -5.28 7.52
CA GLY A 70 13.79 -5.45 6.34
C GLY A 70 14.09 -4.11 5.67
N LEU A 71 13.07 -3.25 5.56
CA LEU A 71 13.25 -1.93 4.97
C LEU A 71 14.13 -1.03 5.83
N SER A 72 14.00 -1.11 7.16
CA SER A 72 14.85 -0.32 8.06
C SER A 72 16.33 -0.66 7.88
N LEU A 73 16.64 -1.93 7.69
CA LEU A 73 18.01 -2.37 7.43
C LEU A 73 18.51 -1.85 6.07
N GLU A 74 17.69 -1.99 5.04
CA GLU A 74 18.08 -1.57 3.69
C GLU A 74 18.27 -0.07 3.57
N TRP A 75 17.41 0.72 4.22
CA TRP A 75 17.45 2.18 4.15
C TRP A 75 18.31 2.82 5.23
N ASN A 76 18.90 2.03 6.14
CA ASN A 76 19.69 2.53 7.28
C ASN A 76 18.87 3.45 8.18
N TYR A 77 17.60 3.15 8.39
CA TYR A 77 16.74 3.84 9.34
C TYR A 77 16.41 2.90 10.49
N THR A 78 16.02 3.48 11.64
CA THR A 78 15.52 2.66 12.73
C THR A 78 14.13 2.12 12.41
N PRO A 79 13.72 0.96 12.96
CA PRO A 79 12.36 0.48 12.79
C PRO A 79 11.30 1.49 13.26
N GLN A 80 11.60 2.23 14.32
CA GLN A 80 10.70 3.26 14.84
C GLN A 80 10.49 4.39 13.84
N TYR A 81 11.54 4.77 13.11
CA TYR A 81 11.43 5.80 12.08
C TYR A 81 10.58 5.31 10.89
N ILE A 82 10.76 4.04 10.49
CA ILE A 82 9.94 3.44 9.43
C ILE A 82 8.46 3.42 9.85
N GLN A 83 8.16 3.07 11.11
CA GLN A 83 6.80 3.12 11.62
C GLN A 83 6.21 4.54 11.55
N LYS A 84 7.03 5.53 11.89
CA LYS A 84 6.62 6.93 11.83
C LYS A 84 6.33 7.36 10.39
N LEU A 85 7.16 6.97 9.45
CA LEU A 85 6.95 7.23 8.03
C LEU A 85 5.67 6.54 7.52
N ASN A 86 5.45 5.31 7.95
CA ASN A 86 4.23 4.58 7.56
C ASN A 86 2.98 5.27 8.10
N LYS A 87 3.04 5.80 9.30
CA LYS A 87 1.92 6.59 9.86
C LYS A 87 1.66 7.84 9.02
N LYS A 88 2.71 8.53 8.58
CA LYS A 88 2.57 9.69 7.68
C LYS A 88 1.94 9.27 6.35
N LEU A 89 2.34 8.11 5.83
CA LEU A 89 1.75 7.56 4.60
C LEU A 89 0.25 7.32 4.77
N LEU A 90 -0.15 6.72 5.87
CA LEU A 90 -1.56 6.47 6.14
C LEU A 90 -2.36 7.77 6.23
N LEU A 91 -1.80 8.79 6.89
CA LEU A 91 -2.44 10.11 6.97
C LEU A 91 -2.53 10.78 5.61
N PHE A 92 -1.49 10.66 4.79
CA PHE A 92 -1.52 11.17 3.42
C PHE A 92 -2.64 10.52 2.62
N LEU A 93 -2.74 9.18 2.68
CA LEU A 93 -3.80 8.45 1.98
C LEU A 93 -5.19 8.85 2.48
N GLN A 94 -5.33 9.03 3.78
CA GLN A 94 -6.60 9.48 4.36
C GLN A 94 -7.02 10.83 3.80
N ALA A 95 -6.07 11.73 3.60
CA ALA A 95 -6.34 13.05 3.02
C ALA A 95 -6.67 12.98 1.53
N GLN A 96 -6.08 12.04 0.80
CA GLN A 96 -6.27 11.92 -0.64
C GLN A 96 -7.55 11.17 -1.01
N ILE A 97 -7.95 10.20 -0.22
CA ILE A 97 -9.11 9.37 -0.51
C ILE A 97 -10.31 9.95 0.20
N GLN A 98 -11.25 10.47 -0.59
CA GLN A 98 -12.47 11.09 -0.06
C GLN A 98 -13.64 10.16 -0.28
N GLU A 99 -14.03 9.51 0.79
CA GLU A 99 -15.21 8.64 0.81
C GLU A 99 -16.10 8.98 2.00
#